data_4b84166fdaf728cc56a76738df3a6a22
#
_entry.id   4b84166fdaf728cc56a76738df3a6a22
#
_cell.length_a   1.000
_cell.length_b   1.000
_cell.length_c   1.000
_cell.angle_alpha   90.00
_cell.angle_beta   90.00
_cell.angle_gamma   90.00
#
_symmetry.space_group_name_H-M   'P 1'
#
loop_
_entity.id
_entity.type
_entity.pdbx_description
1 polymer ?
#
loop_
_entity_poly.entity_id
_entity_poly.type
_entity_poly.pdbx_seq_one_letter_code
_entity_poly.pdbx_strand_id
1 'polypeptide(L)'
;MKKIFFFLVTAALVACNAGDDKAKVESMTATDSTKNETVAVNYPYDIEYSSSFEIGDPKQAQTLLSIWKDWDNGNLANGRDNFADSVEMHFADGGMVHAGKDSVLAAGQRYRDMFSKVVSSVSAVLPLKSTDKNENWVTVWGKEIDTHKDGKVDSFYLHERWRFNKDGKADLVYQYMQKSPPAKK
;
A
#
# COMPACT_ATOMS: atom_id res chain seq x y z
N MET A 1 -34.43 -15.52 -46.94
CA MET A 1 -33.56 -15.99 -48.05
C MET A 1 -32.15 -15.98 -47.52
N LYS A 2 -31.67 -17.11 -47.06
CA LYS A 2 -30.57 -17.97 -47.54
C LYS A 2 -29.30 -17.17 -47.88
N LYS A 3 -28.16 -17.39 -47.16
CA LYS A 3 -27.22 -18.47 -47.49
C LYS A 3 -26.21 -18.71 -46.33
N ILE A 4 -26.11 -19.97 -45.94
CA ILE A 4 -25.12 -20.60 -45.10
C ILE A 4 -23.87 -20.81 -45.98
N PHE A 5 -22.69 -20.52 -45.45
CA PHE A 5 -21.42 -20.98 -46.03
C PHE A 5 -20.66 -21.79 -44.96
N PHE A 6 -20.65 -23.09 -45.18
CA PHE A 6 -19.85 -24.09 -44.51
C PHE A 6 -18.45 -24.09 -45.17
N PHE A 7 -17.40 -23.94 -44.39
CA PHE A 7 -16.05 -24.24 -44.86
C PHE A 7 -15.48 -25.39 -44.02
N LEU A 8 -15.43 -26.52 -44.70
CA LEU A 8 -14.78 -27.74 -44.22
C LEU A 8 -13.31 -27.63 -44.59
N VAL A 9 -12.41 -27.75 -43.62
CA VAL A 9 -10.96 -27.95 -43.87
C VAL A 9 -10.51 -29.23 -43.20
N THR A 10 -10.11 -30.10 -44.05
CA THR A 10 -9.62 -31.46 -43.84
C THR A 10 -8.35 -31.55 -43.01
N ALA A 11 -8.32 -32.54 -42.12
CA ALA A 11 -7.17 -32.98 -41.37
C ALA A 11 -6.17 -33.69 -42.32
N ALA A 12 -4.90 -33.35 -42.22
CA ALA A 12 -3.79 -34.14 -42.73
C ALA A 12 -2.98 -34.64 -41.54
N LEU A 13 -3.12 -35.94 -41.27
CA LEU A 13 -2.23 -36.68 -40.38
C LEU A 13 -0.96 -37.03 -41.16
N VAL A 14 0.19 -36.57 -40.67
CA VAL A 14 1.49 -37.14 -41.07
C VAL A 14 2.06 -37.81 -39.85
N ALA A 15 2.09 -39.13 -39.90
CA ALA A 15 2.85 -40.00 -39.01
C ALA A 15 4.21 -40.23 -39.62
N CYS A 16 5.30 -39.96 -38.90
CA CYS A 16 6.64 -40.54 -39.11
C CYS A 16 7.34 -40.64 -37.77
N ASN A 17 7.41 -41.77 -37.32
CA ASN A 17 8.48 -42.76 -37.17
C ASN A 17 9.50 -42.50 -36.06
N ALA A 18 9.66 -43.57 -35.28
CA ALA A 18 10.49 -43.71 -34.09
C ALA A 18 11.99 -43.47 -34.36
N GLY A 19 12.59 -42.76 -33.43
CA GLY A 19 14.04 -42.70 -33.22
C GLY A 19 14.29 -42.40 -31.76
N ASP A 20 14.80 -43.36 -31.03
CA ASP A 20 15.31 -43.24 -29.66
C ASP A 20 16.46 -42.25 -29.64
N ASP A 21 16.22 -41.07 -29.07
CA ASP A 21 17.30 -40.24 -28.55
C ASP A 21 16.83 -39.62 -27.24
N LYS A 22 17.45 -40.09 -26.18
CA LYS A 22 17.32 -39.53 -24.83
C LYS A 22 17.84 -38.08 -24.83
N ALA A 23 16.99 -37.14 -25.17
CA ALA A 23 17.26 -35.71 -24.91
C ALA A 23 17.12 -35.46 -23.40
N LYS A 24 18.29 -35.35 -22.77
CA LYS A 24 18.47 -34.87 -21.40
C LYS A 24 17.84 -33.47 -21.32
N VAL A 25 16.71 -33.38 -20.60
CA VAL A 25 16.12 -32.09 -20.25
C VAL A 25 17.07 -31.43 -19.24
N GLU A 26 17.94 -30.58 -19.73
CA GLU A 26 18.67 -29.67 -18.87
C GLU A 26 17.65 -28.66 -18.32
N SER A 27 17.40 -28.79 -17.04
CA SER A 27 16.71 -27.76 -16.26
C SER A 27 17.47 -26.46 -16.42
N MET A 28 16.96 -25.56 -17.25
CA MET A 28 17.41 -24.16 -17.26
C MET A 28 16.97 -23.54 -15.95
N THR A 29 17.84 -23.61 -14.96
CA THR A 29 17.80 -22.74 -13.81
C THR A 29 18.14 -21.35 -14.33
N ALA A 30 17.13 -20.54 -14.60
CA ALA A 30 17.32 -19.13 -14.87
C ALA A 30 17.79 -18.45 -13.58
N THR A 31 19.10 -18.48 -13.36
CA THR A 31 19.77 -17.61 -12.40
C THR A 31 20.01 -16.29 -13.13
N ASP A 32 18.96 -15.53 -13.32
CA ASP A 32 19.10 -14.13 -13.73
C ASP A 32 19.38 -13.30 -12.47
N SER A 33 20.63 -13.35 -12.05
CA SER A 33 21.18 -12.36 -11.13
C SER A 33 21.44 -11.10 -11.95
N THR A 34 20.41 -10.33 -12.22
CA THR A 34 20.57 -8.92 -12.61
C THR A 34 21.29 -8.22 -11.45
N LYS A 35 22.62 -8.15 -11.53
CA LYS A 35 23.39 -7.18 -10.78
C LYS A 35 22.78 -5.82 -11.12
N ASN A 36 21.98 -5.26 -10.21
CA ASN A 36 21.67 -3.85 -10.27
C ASN A 36 23.00 -3.10 -10.16
N GLU A 37 23.52 -2.67 -11.30
CA GLU A 37 24.59 -1.66 -11.32
C GLU A 37 23.98 -0.44 -10.63
N THR A 38 24.49 -0.13 -9.45
CA THR A 38 24.15 1.10 -8.77
C THR A 38 24.72 2.25 -9.58
N VAL A 39 23.87 2.87 -10.40
CA VAL A 39 24.20 4.11 -11.09
C VAL A 39 24.47 5.14 -9.99
N ALA A 40 25.70 5.66 -9.94
CA ALA A 40 26.03 6.74 -9.03
C ALA A 40 25.23 7.98 -9.45
N VAL A 41 24.22 8.33 -8.67
CA VAL A 41 23.40 9.53 -8.87
C VAL A 41 23.97 10.66 -8.03
N ASN A 42 24.26 11.78 -8.67
CA ASN A 42 24.66 13.00 -7.97
C ASN A 42 23.41 13.88 -7.77
N TYR A 43 22.95 13.96 -6.52
CA TYR A 43 21.80 14.80 -6.17
C TYR A 43 22.23 16.27 -6.02
N PRO A 44 21.44 17.26 -6.48
CA PRO A 44 21.76 18.69 -6.33
C PRO A 44 21.56 19.21 -4.90
N TYR A 45 21.01 18.39 -3.99
CA TYR A 45 20.80 18.68 -2.58
C TYR A 45 21.34 17.56 -1.70
N ASP A 46 21.77 17.90 -0.51
CA ASP A 46 22.06 16.93 0.54
C ASP A 46 20.77 16.25 0.99
N ILE A 47 20.78 14.93 1.03
CA ILE A 47 19.62 14.14 1.47
C ILE A 47 19.74 13.93 2.99
N GLU A 48 18.90 14.65 3.75
CA GLU A 48 18.98 14.67 5.21
C GLU A 48 18.59 13.35 5.88
N TYR A 49 17.74 12.54 5.22
CA TYR A 49 17.27 11.30 5.83
C TYR A 49 17.80 10.05 5.11
N SER A 50 17.25 9.69 3.98
CA SER A 50 17.66 8.52 3.20
C SER A 50 17.35 8.69 1.72
N SER A 51 18.28 8.26 0.88
CA SER A 51 18.09 8.13 -0.57
C SER A 51 18.16 6.68 -1.05
N SER A 52 18.26 5.72 -0.11
CA SER A 52 18.48 4.31 -0.41
C SER A 52 17.31 3.47 0.10
N PHE A 53 16.43 3.09 -0.82
CA PHE A 53 15.23 2.31 -0.52
C PHE A 53 15.12 1.10 -1.44
N GLU A 54 14.58 0.01 -0.88
CA GLU A 54 14.11 -1.16 -1.59
C GLU A 54 12.62 -1.39 -1.31
N ILE A 55 11.98 -2.27 -2.06
CA ILE A 55 10.59 -2.68 -1.78
C ILE A 55 10.57 -3.43 -0.45
N GLY A 56 9.72 -2.98 0.46
CA GLY A 56 9.55 -3.55 1.79
C GLY A 56 8.60 -4.73 1.85
N ASP A 57 8.30 -5.19 3.07
CA ASP A 57 7.39 -6.33 3.31
C ASP A 57 5.92 -5.93 2.99
N PRO A 58 5.25 -6.60 2.04
CA PRO A 58 3.85 -6.33 1.71
C PRO A 58 2.88 -6.59 2.87
N LYS A 59 3.26 -7.36 3.88
CA LYS A 59 2.43 -7.55 5.09
C LYS A 59 2.22 -6.26 5.86
N GLN A 60 3.21 -5.35 5.85
CA GLN A 60 3.08 -4.04 6.50
C GLN A 60 2.06 -3.15 5.77
N ALA A 61 2.04 -3.20 4.44
CA ALA A 61 1.00 -2.53 3.66
C ALA A 61 -0.41 -3.10 3.96
N GLN A 62 -0.53 -4.42 4.10
CA GLN A 62 -1.76 -5.08 4.51
C GLN A 62 -2.19 -4.62 5.91
N THR A 63 -1.26 -4.54 6.87
CA THR A 63 -1.51 -4.06 8.23
C THR A 63 -2.04 -2.62 8.21
N LEU A 64 -1.39 -1.72 7.46
CA LEU A 64 -1.83 -0.34 7.32
C LEU A 64 -3.25 -0.26 6.76
N LEU A 65 -3.55 -0.99 5.69
CA LEU A 65 -4.89 -0.99 5.09
C LEU A 65 -5.95 -1.59 6.02
N SER A 66 -5.59 -2.51 6.91
CA SER A 66 -6.49 -3.00 7.97
C SER A 66 -6.80 -1.90 8.98
N ILE A 67 -5.80 -1.10 9.39
CA ILE A 67 -6.01 0.05 10.27
C ILE A 67 -6.95 1.09 9.62
N TRP A 68 -6.76 1.38 8.33
CA TRP A 68 -7.66 2.26 7.58
C TRP A 68 -9.08 1.70 7.54
N LYS A 69 -9.22 0.37 7.41
CA LYS A 69 -10.54 -0.27 7.41
C LYS A 69 -11.23 -0.21 8.78
N ASP A 70 -10.47 -0.31 9.86
CA ASP A 70 -10.99 -0.12 11.22
C ASP A 70 -11.45 1.33 11.44
N TRP A 71 -10.74 2.30 10.87
CA TRP A 71 -11.16 3.71 10.82
C TRP A 71 -12.49 3.86 10.07
N ASP A 72 -12.62 3.36 8.84
CA ASP A 72 -13.88 3.38 8.08
C ASP A 72 -15.05 2.79 8.88
N ASN A 73 -14.80 1.65 9.54
CA ASN A 73 -15.80 0.93 10.32
C ASN A 73 -16.12 1.58 11.68
N GLY A 74 -15.32 2.56 12.11
CA GLY A 74 -15.50 3.23 13.39
C GLY A 74 -15.16 2.36 14.61
N ASN A 75 -14.23 1.42 14.47
CA ASN A 75 -13.79 0.54 15.54
C ASN A 75 -12.27 0.40 15.57
N LEU A 76 -11.62 1.46 16.07
CA LEU A 76 -10.16 1.54 16.11
C LEU A 76 -9.54 0.52 17.08
N ALA A 77 -10.30 0.04 18.05
CA ALA A 77 -9.83 -0.95 19.01
C ALA A 77 -9.42 -2.29 18.34
N ASN A 78 -10.02 -2.64 17.21
CA ASN A 78 -9.66 -3.85 16.46
C ASN A 78 -8.18 -3.82 16.00
N GLY A 79 -7.70 -2.66 15.61
CA GLY A 79 -6.33 -2.45 15.15
C GLY A 79 -5.29 -2.30 16.26
N ARG A 80 -5.66 -2.39 17.54
CA ARG A 80 -4.80 -2.09 18.69
C ARG A 80 -3.43 -2.79 18.63
N ASP A 81 -3.43 -4.05 18.26
CA ASP A 81 -2.22 -4.87 18.23
C ASP A 81 -1.30 -4.57 17.04
N ASN A 82 -1.75 -3.75 16.11
CA ASN A 82 -0.95 -3.25 15.00
C ASN A 82 -0.09 -2.04 15.37
N PHE A 83 -0.29 -1.45 16.56
CA PHE A 83 0.47 -0.32 17.04
C PHE A 83 1.52 -0.74 18.06
N ALA A 84 2.66 -0.05 18.06
CA ALA A 84 3.68 -0.14 19.10
C ALA A 84 3.13 0.43 20.43
N ASP A 85 3.78 0.09 21.54
CA ASP A 85 3.33 0.56 22.86
C ASP A 85 3.36 2.09 22.98
N SER A 86 4.27 2.76 22.26
CA SER A 86 4.32 4.21 22.09
C SER A 86 4.22 4.55 20.61
N VAL A 87 3.43 5.55 20.26
CA VAL A 87 3.16 6.00 18.89
C VAL A 87 3.31 7.51 18.80
N GLU A 88 3.99 7.96 17.77
CA GLU A 88 4.09 9.36 17.39
C GLU A 88 3.29 9.62 16.11
N MET A 89 2.43 10.64 16.11
CA MET A 89 1.63 11.01 14.95
C MET A 89 1.74 12.51 14.68
N HIS A 90 2.03 12.84 13.44
CA HIS A 90 2.06 14.20 12.91
C HIS A 90 0.87 14.40 11.97
N PHE A 91 0.03 15.36 12.29
CA PHE A 91 -1.20 15.63 11.55
C PHE A 91 -1.01 16.72 10.48
N ALA A 92 -1.92 16.74 9.50
CA ALA A 92 -1.86 17.66 8.37
C ALA A 92 -2.01 19.14 8.77
N ASP A 93 -2.57 19.43 9.94
CA ASP A 93 -2.71 20.78 10.50
C ASP A 93 -1.48 21.27 11.27
N GLY A 94 -0.43 20.44 11.34
CA GLY A 94 0.80 20.71 12.10
C GLY A 94 0.74 20.24 13.56
N GLY A 95 -0.39 19.70 14.00
CA GLY A 95 -0.50 19.07 15.32
C GLY A 95 0.36 17.80 15.42
N MET A 96 0.78 17.46 16.64
CA MET A 96 1.55 16.26 16.92
C MET A 96 1.08 15.65 18.23
N VAL A 97 1.07 14.31 18.29
CA VAL A 97 0.88 13.54 19.52
C VAL A 97 1.96 12.48 19.64
N HIS A 98 2.50 12.32 20.85
CA HIS A 98 3.37 11.21 21.20
C HIS A 98 2.86 10.61 22.51
N ALA A 99 2.27 9.43 22.44
CA ALA A 99 1.60 8.82 23.60
C ALA A 99 1.54 7.29 23.49
N GLY A 100 1.13 6.65 24.57
CA GLY A 100 0.82 5.22 24.55
C GLY A 100 -0.32 4.90 23.58
N LYS A 101 -0.25 3.74 22.90
CA LYS A 101 -1.22 3.31 21.89
C LYS A 101 -2.67 3.42 22.32
N ASP A 102 -2.97 3.07 23.58
CA ASP A 102 -4.35 3.14 24.10
C ASP A 102 -4.87 4.58 24.13
N SER A 103 -4.02 5.54 24.50
CA SER A 103 -4.36 6.96 24.50
C SER A 103 -4.56 7.49 23.08
N VAL A 104 -3.69 7.10 22.13
CA VAL A 104 -3.78 7.48 20.73
C VAL A 104 -5.07 6.92 20.12
N LEU A 105 -5.36 5.64 20.32
CA LEU A 105 -6.56 4.99 19.80
C LEU A 105 -7.84 5.58 20.40
N ALA A 106 -7.84 5.87 21.72
CA ALA A 106 -8.99 6.50 22.36
C ALA A 106 -9.24 7.92 21.86
N ALA A 107 -8.17 8.69 21.57
CA ALA A 107 -8.29 10.02 20.95
C ALA A 107 -8.80 9.91 19.53
N GLY A 108 -8.25 8.99 18.72
CA GLY A 108 -8.69 8.70 17.36
C GLY A 108 -10.16 8.28 17.32
N GLN A 109 -10.59 7.39 18.22
CA GLN A 109 -11.98 6.95 18.30
C GLN A 109 -12.94 8.12 18.60
N ARG A 110 -12.60 8.99 19.56
CA ARG A 110 -13.41 10.19 19.85
C ARG A 110 -13.55 11.10 18.61
N TYR A 111 -12.49 11.27 17.86
CA TYR A 111 -12.54 12.04 16.61
C TYR A 111 -13.40 11.32 15.55
N ARG A 112 -13.19 10.03 15.35
CA ARG A 112 -13.99 9.20 14.42
C ARG A 112 -15.49 9.24 14.76
N ASP A 113 -15.84 9.27 16.05
CA ASP A 113 -17.22 9.32 16.52
C ASP A 113 -17.95 10.63 16.21
N MET A 114 -17.25 11.67 15.72
CA MET A 114 -17.87 12.89 15.20
C MET A 114 -18.58 12.66 13.86
N PHE A 115 -18.21 11.60 13.15
CA PHE A 115 -18.75 11.25 11.84
C PHE A 115 -19.77 10.12 11.95
N SER A 116 -20.86 10.24 11.18
CA SER A 116 -21.85 9.16 11.01
C SER A 116 -21.37 8.11 10.03
N LYS A 117 -20.51 8.50 9.08
CA LYS A 117 -19.93 7.58 8.08
C LYS A 117 -18.59 8.12 7.62
N VAL A 118 -17.64 7.21 7.44
CA VAL A 118 -16.35 7.45 6.78
C VAL A 118 -16.17 6.42 5.68
N VAL A 119 -15.69 6.84 4.53
CA VAL A 119 -15.40 5.95 3.40
C VAL A 119 -14.07 6.34 2.80
N SER A 120 -13.13 5.42 2.88
CA SER A 120 -11.82 5.55 2.24
C SER A 120 -11.75 4.78 0.94
N SER A 121 -10.97 5.31 0.00
CA SER A 121 -10.55 4.62 -1.21
C SER A 121 -9.04 4.74 -1.37
N VAL A 122 -8.38 3.64 -1.69
CA VAL A 122 -6.93 3.57 -1.85
C VAL A 122 -6.56 3.72 -3.32
N SER A 123 -5.73 4.71 -3.64
CA SER A 123 -5.20 4.92 -4.99
C SER A 123 -3.92 4.12 -5.21
N ALA A 124 -3.03 4.12 -4.21
CA ALA A 124 -1.80 3.34 -4.22
C ALA A 124 -1.32 3.09 -2.79
N VAL A 125 -0.60 1.99 -2.60
CA VAL A 125 0.11 1.67 -1.37
C VAL A 125 1.46 1.07 -1.72
N LEU A 126 2.52 1.48 -1.03
CA LEU A 126 3.88 1.06 -1.33
C LEU A 126 4.66 0.82 -0.03
N PRO A 127 5.00 -0.44 0.28
CA PRO A 127 5.93 -0.76 1.35
C PRO A 127 7.37 -0.48 0.89
N LEU A 128 8.17 0.15 1.74
CA LEU A 128 9.53 0.55 1.49
C LEU A 128 10.42 0.15 2.67
N LYS A 129 11.66 -0.22 2.38
CA LYS A 129 12.69 -0.38 3.39
C LYS A 129 13.85 0.55 3.08
N SER A 130 14.16 1.44 4.02
CA SER A 130 15.38 2.25 3.97
C SER A 130 16.57 1.34 4.30
N THR A 131 17.48 1.15 3.35
CA THR A 131 18.58 0.19 3.51
C THR A 131 19.72 0.74 4.36
N ASP A 132 19.91 2.07 4.37
CA ASP A 132 20.91 2.78 5.16
C ASP A 132 20.47 3.04 6.61
N LYS A 133 19.16 3.16 6.86
CA LYS A 133 18.60 3.33 8.21
C LYS A 133 18.08 2.02 8.79
N ASN A 134 17.91 0.99 7.96
CA ASN A 134 17.28 -0.29 8.31
C ASN A 134 15.88 -0.10 8.92
N GLU A 135 15.09 0.80 8.32
CA GLU A 135 13.73 1.14 8.75
C GLU A 135 12.70 0.72 7.73
N ASN A 136 11.56 0.25 8.22
CA ASN A 136 10.44 -0.17 7.38
C ASN A 136 9.39 0.94 7.35
N TRP A 137 8.95 1.27 6.15
CA TRP A 137 7.96 2.30 5.90
C TRP A 137 6.86 1.79 4.98
N VAL A 138 5.67 2.32 5.14
CA VAL A 138 4.60 2.17 4.15
C VAL A 138 4.08 3.56 3.82
N THR A 139 3.99 3.86 2.53
CA THR A 139 3.31 5.07 2.08
C THR A 139 2.02 4.68 1.38
N VAL A 140 0.95 5.47 1.60
CA VAL A 140 -0.36 5.27 1.01
C VAL A 140 -0.91 6.58 0.48
N TRP A 141 -1.57 6.49 -0.67
CA TRP A 141 -2.34 7.59 -1.27
C TRP A 141 -3.79 7.14 -1.39
N GLY A 142 -4.69 8.00 -0.99
CA GLY A 142 -6.11 7.70 -1.05
C GLY A 142 -6.99 8.94 -1.02
N LYS A 143 -8.26 8.67 -0.91
CA LYS A 143 -9.29 9.68 -0.71
C LYS A 143 -10.19 9.23 0.41
N GLU A 144 -10.54 10.16 1.29
CA GLU A 144 -11.50 9.96 2.37
C GLU A 144 -12.71 10.88 2.18
N ILE A 145 -13.87 10.36 2.51
CA ILE A 145 -15.15 11.09 2.51
C ILE A 145 -15.77 10.89 3.88
N ASP A 146 -15.89 12.02 4.61
CA ASP A 146 -16.45 12.08 5.95
C ASP A 146 -17.85 12.67 5.93
N THR A 147 -18.82 11.92 6.44
CA THR A 147 -20.16 12.41 6.65
C THR A 147 -20.34 12.71 8.15
N HIS A 148 -20.52 13.98 8.49
CA HIS A 148 -20.79 14.41 9.85
C HIS A 148 -22.20 13.99 10.32
N LYS A 149 -22.42 14.00 11.62
CA LYS A 149 -23.74 13.68 12.20
C LYS A 149 -24.85 14.66 11.83
N ASP A 150 -24.49 15.89 11.44
CA ASP A 150 -25.41 16.92 10.91
C ASP A 150 -25.65 16.78 9.41
N GLY A 151 -25.05 15.78 8.75
CA GLY A 151 -25.18 15.52 7.33
C GLY A 151 -24.20 16.28 6.43
N LYS A 152 -23.37 17.16 6.97
CA LYS A 152 -22.30 17.80 6.21
C LYS A 152 -21.30 16.75 5.73
N VAL A 153 -20.78 16.94 4.51
CA VAL A 153 -19.80 16.03 3.90
C VAL A 153 -18.52 16.81 3.62
N ASP A 154 -17.41 16.28 4.13
CA ASP A 154 -16.07 16.71 3.78
C ASP A 154 -15.37 15.62 2.96
N SER A 155 -14.42 16.00 2.11
CA SER A 155 -13.67 15.06 1.27
C SER A 155 -12.24 15.53 1.11
N PHE A 156 -11.30 14.60 1.25
CA PHE A 156 -9.88 14.88 1.27
C PHE A 156 -9.12 13.87 0.41
N TYR A 157 -8.04 14.33 -0.23
CA TYR A 157 -6.98 13.44 -0.68
C TYR A 157 -6.00 13.29 0.46
N LEU A 158 -5.64 12.04 0.75
CA LEU A 158 -4.71 11.68 1.80
C LEU A 158 -3.41 11.15 1.20
N HIS A 159 -2.30 11.55 1.79
CA HIS A 159 -1.02 10.92 1.64
C HIS A 159 -0.47 10.69 3.03
N GLU A 160 -0.21 9.46 3.38
CA GLU A 160 0.37 9.11 4.68
C GLU A 160 1.61 8.28 4.50
N ARG A 161 2.55 8.42 5.43
CA ARG A 161 3.70 7.55 5.58
C ARG A 161 3.76 7.04 7.00
N TRP A 162 3.87 5.73 7.13
CA TRP A 162 3.83 5.00 8.38
C TRP A 162 5.13 4.24 8.56
N ARG A 163 5.81 4.41 9.70
CA ARG A 163 6.95 3.60 10.06
C ARG A 163 6.48 2.39 10.86
N PHE A 164 7.09 1.25 10.57
CA PHE A 164 6.88 -0.01 11.29
C PHE A 164 8.18 -0.41 11.97
N ASN A 165 8.10 -0.67 13.27
CA ASN A 165 9.23 -1.14 14.06
C ASN A 165 9.61 -2.60 13.69
N LYS A 166 10.67 -3.12 14.33
CA LYS A 166 11.16 -4.49 14.09
C LYS A 166 10.13 -5.59 14.37
N ASP A 167 9.11 -5.31 15.20
CA ASP A 167 8.04 -6.23 15.53
C ASP A 167 6.84 -6.11 14.57
N GLY A 168 6.98 -5.32 13.50
CA GLY A 168 5.95 -5.08 12.49
C GLY A 168 4.79 -4.22 12.97
N LYS A 169 5.01 -3.38 14.00
CA LYS A 169 4.01 -2.51 14.60
C LYS A 169 4.26 -1.05 14.23
N ALA A 170 3.19 -0.32 13.92
CA ALA A 170 3.27 1.11 13.60
C ALA A 170 3.68 1.92 14.84
N ASP A 171 4.73 2.72 14.72
CA ASP A 171 5.26 3.57 15.80
C ASP A 171 5.37 5.05 15.43
N LEU A 172 5.32 5.40 14.12
CA LEU A 172 5.41 6.78 13.67
C LEU A 172 4.53 6.97 12.43
N VAL A 173 3.73 8.04 12.42
CA VAL A 173 2.82 8.38 11.33
C VAL A 173 2.97 9.84 10.95
N TYR A 174 3.07 10.11 9.64
CA TYR A 174 2.93 11.46 9.08
C TYR A 174 1.73 11.48 8.15
N GLN A 175 0.81 12.39 8.38
CA GLN A 175 -0.37 12.61 7.56
C GLN A 175 -0.27 13.92 6.79
N TYR A 176 -0.55 13.84 5.50
CA TYR A 176 -0.70 15.00 4.62
C TYR A 176 -2.09 14.95 3.99
N MET A 177 -2.76 16.09 3.97
CA MET A 177 -4.15 16.16 3.54
C MET A 177 -4.37 17.35 2.63
N GLN A 178 -5.10 17.11 1.54
CA GLN A 178 -5.54 18.17 0.63
C GLN A 178 -7.07 18.09 0.49
N LYS A 179 -7.76 19.19 0.76
CA LYS A 179 -9.19 19.24 0.55
C LYS A 179 -9.54 18.99 -0.92
N SER A 180 -10.46 18.07 -1.18
CA SER A 180 -10.92 17.80 -2.54
C SER A 180 -11.63 19.02 -3.12
N PRO A 181 -11.46 19.31 -4.42
CA PRO A 181 -12.28 20.31 -5.10
C PRO A 181 -13.76 19.92 -4.99
N PRO A 182 -14.68 20.89 -4.94
CA PRO A 182 -16.11 20.61 -4.99
C PRO A 182 -16.43 19.84 -6.28
N ALA A 183 -17.38 18.89 -6.20
CA ALA A 183 -17.85 18.17 -7.37
C ALA A 183 -18.30 19.17 -8.45
N LYS A 184 -17.81 19.00 -9.68
CA LYS A 184 -18.32 19.79 -10.81
C LYS A 184 -19.79 19.44 -10.97
N LYS A 185 -20.65 20.48 -10.93
CA LYS A 185 -22.08 20.34 -11.22
C LYS A 185 -22.31 20.01 -12.69
#